data_b88d44b282164b47360f5a57ade6046e
#
_entry.id   b88d44b282164b47360f5a57ade6046e
#
_cell.length_a   1.000
_cell.length_b   1.000
_cell.length_c   1.000
_cell.angle_alpha   90.00
_cell.angle_beta   90.00
_cell.angle_gamma   90.00
#
_symmetry.space_group_name_H-M   'P 1'
#
loop_
_entity.id
_entity.type
_entity.pdbx_description
1 polymer ?
#
loop_
_entity_poly.entity_id
_entity_poly.type
_entity_poly.pdbx_seq_one_letter_code
_entity_poly.pdbx_strand_id
1 'polypeptide(L)'
;FRDKSVIQANYIPEAILHRAEQVEAVASILAPALRGEKVSNLFLYGKTGSGKTLTIQHVGKRLLERVKQFGEGNLNFIYVNCKMKKVADTEYRIVAEFIKSLKGSVPATGLPTDVVYQRFVDMIDDKKQIIILVLDEVDQAVKKISDNFLYTLTRLNSELKNAHIFLIDDVLTT
;
A
#
# COMPACT_ATOMS: atom_id res chain seq x y z
N PHE A 1 -4.50 -10.34 -31.03
CA PHE A 1 -4.78 -10.21 -29.60
C PHE A 1 -6.27 -10.39 -29.37
N ARG A 2 -6.69 -11.40 -28.60
CA ARG A 2 -8.10 -11.66 -28.30
C ARG A 2 -8.68 -10.68 -27.29
N ASP A 3 -7.87 -10.12 -26.41
CA ASP A 3 -8.26 -9.11 -25.44
C ASP A 3 -7.15 -8.06 -25.29
N LYS A 4 -7.48 -6.81 -25.60
CA LYS A 4 -6.55 -5.66 -25.49
C LYS A 4 -6.40 -5.15 -24.05
N SER A 5 -7.30 -5.52 -23.13
CA SER A 5 -7.24 -5.12 -21.73
C SER A 5 -6.02 -5.71 -21.02
N VAL A 6 -5.55 -6.87 -21.48
CA VAL A 6 -4.35 -7.55 -20.93
C VAL A 6 -3.07 -6.72 -21.08
N ILE A 7 -3.05 -5.75 -22.00
CA ILE A 7 -1.86 -4.89 -22.24
C ILE A 7 -1.90 -3.63 -21.36
N GLN A 8 -2.99 -3.38 -20.63
CA GLN A 8 -3.10 -2.22 -19.77
C GLN A 8 -2.26 -2.41 -18.50
N ALA A 9 -1.57 -1.35 -18.06
CA ALA A 9 -0.73 -1.36 -16.86
C ALA A 9 -1.49 -1.76 -15.58
N ASN A 10 -2.81 -1.66 -15.58
CA ASN A 10 -3.69 -1.98 -14.44
C ASN A 10 -4.35 -3.36 -14.54
N TYR A 11 -3.97 -4.18 -15.53
CA TYR A 11 -4.51 -5.52 -15.65
C TYR A 11 -3.95 -6.45 -14.57
N ILE A 12 -4.84 -6.98 -13.73
CA ILE A 12 -4.51 -7.98 -12.72
C ILE A 12 -5.16 -9.30 -13.15
N PRO A 13 -4.38 -10.31 -13.57
CA PRO A 13 -4.90 -11.60 -13.99
C PRO A 13 -5.59 -12.31 -12.82
N GLU A 14 -6.60 -13.13 -13.10
CA GLU A 14 -7.26 -13.96 -12.10
C GLU A 14 -6.33 -15.01 -11.46
N ALA A 15 -5.36 -15.49 -12.23
CA ALA A 15 -4.32 -16.41 -11.76
C ALA A 15 -2.93 -15.92 -12.19
N ILE A 16 -2.00 -15.89 -11.26
CA ILE A 16 -0.60 -15.56 -11.54
C ILE A 16 0.14 -16.87 -11.77
N LEU A 17 0.56 -17.09 -13.01
CA LEU A 17 1.33 -18.28 -13.39
C LEU A 17 2.71 -18.26 -12.70
N HIS A 18 3.15 -19.43 -12.25
CA HIS A 18 4.47 -19.67 -11.63
C HIS A 18 4.77 -18.85 -10.37
N ARG A 19 3.73 -18.37 -9.65
CA ARG A 19 3.86 -17.55 -8.44
C ARG A 19 2.96 -17.99 -7.29
N ALA A 20 2.42 -19.20 -7.35
CA ALA A 20 1.50 -19.69 -6.35
C ALA A 20 2.10 -19.64 -4.93
N GLU A 21 3.36 -20.04 -4.76
CA GLU A 21 4.05 -20.01 -3.47
C GLU A 21 4.20 -18.60 -2.90
N GLN A 22 4.59 -17.63 -3.73
CA GLN A 22 4.74 -16.23 -3.30
C GLN A 22 3.39 -15.59 -2.97
N VAL A 23 2.37 -15.87 -3.78
CA VAL A 23 1.00 -15.43 -3.52
C VAL A 23 0.49 -16.01 -2.20
N GLU A 24 0.70 -17.29 -1.95
CA GLU A 24 0.29 -17.95 -0.72
C GLU A 24 1.05 -17.44 0.51
N ALA A 25 2.37 -17.23 0.39
CA ALA A 25 3.18 -16.67 1.45
C ALA A 25 2.71 -15.25 1.84
N VAL A 26 2.49 -14.35 0.88
CA VAL A 26 1.97 -13.01 1.16
C VAL A 26 0.55 -13.09 1.72
N ALA A 27 -0.32 -13.92 1.16
CA ALA A 27 -1.68 -14.09 1.61
C ALA A 27 -1.75 -14.61 3.05
N SER A 28 -0.91 -15.59 3.43
CA SER A 28 -0.87 -16.13 4.79
C SER A 28 -0.42 -15.12 5.83
N ILE A 29 0.53 -14.23 5.48
CA ILE A 29 0.97 -13.13 6.34
C ILE A 29 -0.16 -12.11 6.55
N LEU A 30 -0.91 -11.81 5.50
CA LEU A 30 -1.97 -10.78 5.54
C LEU A 30 -3.34 -11.31 5.99
N ALA A 31 -3.57 -12.63 5.95
CA ALA A 31 -4.86 -13.23 6.30
C ALA A 31 -5.35 -12.90 7.72
N PRO A 32 -4.51 -12.81 8.78
CA PRO A 32 -4.97 -12.40 10.10
C PRO A 32 -5.57 -10.99 10.13
N ALA A 33 -5.20 -10.11 9.20
CA ALA A 33 -5.81 -8.80 9.07
C ALA A 33 -7.33 -8.87 8.79
N LEU A 34 -7.80 -9.93 8.12
CA LEU A 34 -9.25 -10.13 7.90
C LEU A 34 -10.02 -10.31 9.22
N ARG A 35 -9.37 -10.82 10.25
CA ARG A 35 -9.95 -10.98 11.60
C ARG A 35 -9.72 -9.78 12.51
N GLY A 36 -9.14 -8.69 11.99
CA GLY A 36 -8.79 -7.50 12.77
C GLY A 36 -7.56 -7.70 13.66
N GLU A 37 -6.76 -8.73 13.41
CA GLU A 37 -5.53 -9.00 14.16
C GLU A 37 -4.38 -8.13 13.65
N LYS A 38 -3.42 -7.83 14.52
CA LYS A 38 -2.20 -7.12 14.12
C LYS A 38 -1.33 -8.03 13.27
N VAL A 39 -0.90 -7.52 12.14
CA VAL A 39 0.03 -8.19 11.22
C VAL A 39 1.36 -7.43 11.21
N SER A 40 2.46 -8.12 10.96
CA SER A 40 3.77 -7.50 10.83
C SER A 40 3.91 -6.79 9.48
N ASN A 41 4.68 -5.70 9.45
CA ASN A 41 5.10 -5.09 8.20
C ASN A 41 5.84 -6.13 7.33
N LEU A 42 5.65 -6.04 6.03
CA LEU A 42 6.20 -6.97 5.06
C LEU A 42 7.16 -6.24 4.13
N PHE A 43 8.33 -6.81 3.96
CA PHE A 43 9.33 -6.31 3.03
C PHE A 43 9.51 -7.30 1.88
N LEU A 44 9.27 -6.84 0.66
CA LEU A 44 9.42 -7.63 -0.56
C LEU A 44 10.65 -7.15 -1.33
N TYR A 45 11.55 -8.06 -1.62
CA TYR A 45 12.75 -7.75 -2.37
C TYR A 45 12.92 -8.71 -3.56
N GLY A 46 13.57 -8.26 -4.61
CA GLY A 46 13.84 -9.07 -5.79
C GLY A 46 14.06 -8.24 -7.04
N LYS A 47 14.54 -8.88 -8.09
CA LYS A 47 14.88 -8.25 -9.36
C LYS A 47 13.66 -7.60 -10.04
N THR A 48 13.92 -6.59 -10.86
CA THR A 48 12.91 -6.01 -11.77
C THR A 48 12.27 -7.11 -12.62
N GLY A 49 10.96 -7.00 -12.83
CA GLY A 49 10.22 -7.99 -13.63
C GLY A 49 9.95 -9.32 -12.90
N SER A 50 10.39 -9.46 -11.65
CA SER A 50 10.12 -10.68 -10.87
C SER A 50 8.67 -10.85 -10.42
N GLY A 51 7.76 -9.92 -10.76
CA GLY A 51 6.31 -10.01 -10.48
C GLY A 51 5.89 -9.63 -9.07
N LYS A 52 6.72 -8.93 -8.28
CA LYS A 52 6.41 -8.46 -6.92
C LYS A 52 5.15 -7.61 -6.89
N THR A 53 5.12 -6.53 -7.67
CA THR A 53 3.97 -5.63 -7.82
C THR A 53 2.69 -6.41 -8.14
N LEU A 54 2.76 -7.32 -9.11
CA LEU A 54 1.61 -8.12 -9.52
C LEU A 54 1.11 -9.04 -8.38
N THR A 55 2.04 -9.66 -7.65
CA THR A 55 1.71 -10.51 -6.50
C THR A 55 0.97 -9.73 -5.42
N ILE A 56 1.48 -8.55 -5.05
CA ILE A 56 0.86 -7.69 -4.02
C ILE A 56 -0.54 -7.24 -4.46
N GLN A 57 -0.67 -6.73 -5.69
CA GLN A 57 -1.95 -6.26 -6.21
C GLN A 57 -2.98 -7.38 -6.29
N HIS A 58 -2.56 -8.58 -6.71
CA HIS A 58 -3.44 -9.74 -6.76
C HIS A 58 -3.94 -10.15 -5.37
N VAL A 59 -3.02 -10.27 -4.39
CA VAL A 59 -3.39 -10.61 -3.00
C VAL A 59 -4.29 -9.52 -2.41
N GLY A 60 -3.95 -8.24 -2.59
CA GLY A 60 -4.76 -7.12 -2.11
C GLY A 60 -6.18 -7.14 -2.68
N LYS A 61 -6.32 -7.38 -3.99
CA LYS A 61 -7.63 -7.52 -4.63
C LYS A 61 -8.44 -8.66 -4.02
N ARG A 62 -7.85 -9.84 -3.85
CA ARG A 62 -8.52 -11.00 -3.23
C ARG A 62 -8.93 -10.75 -1.78
N LEU A 63 -8.11 -10.07 -1.00
CA LEU A 63 -8.45 -9.69 0.37
C LEU A 63 -9.65 -8.73 0.40
N LEU A 64 -9.65 -7.71 -0.44
CA LEU A 64 -10.78 -6.78 -0.55
C LEU A 64 -12.08 -7.46 -1.00
N GLU A 65 -12.00 -8.40 -1.93
CA GLU A 65 -13.16 -9.18 -2.38
C GLU A 65 -13.72 -10.04 -1.24
N ARG A 66 -12.85 -10.69 -0.46
CA ARG A 66 -13.27 -11.47 0.71
C ARG A 66 -13.95 -10.61 1.78
N VAL A 67 -13.37 -9.46 2.13
CA VAL A 67 -14.00 -8.53 3.09
C VAL A 67 -15.39 -8.11 2.62
N LYS A 68 -15.54 -7.80 1.33
CA LYS A 68 -16.84 -7.45 0.76
C LYS A 68 -17.84 -8.61 0.80
N GLN A 69 -17.39 -9.82 0.56
CA GLN A 69 -18.25 -11.02 0.50
C GLN A 69 -18.75 -11.43 1.89
N PHE A 70 -17.90 -11.35 2.92
CA PHE A 70 -18.23 -11.84 4.25
C PHE A 70 -18.70 -10.73 5.22
N GLY A 71 -18.60 -9.45 4.81
CA GLY A 71 -19.03 -8.31 5.61
C GLY A 71 -18.22 -8.10 6.90
N GLU A 72 -17.08 -8.77 7.04
CA GLU A 72 -16.25 -8.71 8.22
C GLU A 72 -15.19 -7.61 8.10
N GLY A 73 -15.37 -6.52 8.86
CA GLY A 73 -14.37 -5.49 9.06
C GLY A 73 -14.28 -4.42 7.96
N ASN A 74 -13.53 -3.37 8.26
CA ASN A 74 -13.18 -2.31 7.33
C ASN A 74 -11.71 -2.48 6.91
N LEU A 75 -11.47 -2.94 5.70
CA LEU A 75 -10.15 -3.06 5.10
C LEU A 75 -10.00 -2.05 3.95
N ASN A 76 -8.97 -1.25 4.01
CA ASN A 76 -8.56 -0.38 2.92
C ASN A 76 -7.18 -0.79 2.41
N PHE A 77 -7.04 -0.77 1.09
CA PHE A 77 -5.79 -1.10 0.41
C PHE A 77 -5.32 0.15 -0.34
N ILE A 78 -4.20 0.70 0.10
CA ILE A 78 -3.57 1.88 -0.50
C ILE A 78 -2.31 1.42 -1.21
N TYR A 79 -2.23 1.67 -2.51
CA TYR A 79 -1.08 1.34 -3.33
C TYR A 79 -0.50 2.61 -3.94
N VAL A 80 0.79 2.83 -3.72
CA VAL A 80 1.53 3.96 -4.28
C VAL A 80 2.82 3.47 -4.93
N ASN A 81 2.96 3.74 -6.23
CA ASN A 81 4.22 3.47 -6.94
C ASN A 81 5.14 4.70 -6.83
N CYS A 82 6.26 4.52 -6.13
CA CYS A 82 7.20 5.58 -5.82
C CYS A 82 8.10 6.01 -7.01
N LYS A 83 8.09 5.26 -8.10
CA LYS A 83 8.82 5.61 -9.33
C LYS A 83 8.07 6.62 -10.19
N MET A 84 6.75 6.73 -10.05
CA MET A 84 5.97 7.63 -10.88
C MET A 84 6.38 9.08 -10.63
N LYS A 85 6.83 9.76 -11.69
CA LYS A 85 7.12 11.20 -11.63
C LYS A 85 5.89 11.96 -11.12
N LYS A 86 6.09 12.90 -10.20
CA LYS A 86 5.08 13.72 -9.52
C LYS A 86 4.36 13.03 -8.35
N VAL A 87 4.53 11.74 -8.09
CA VAL A 87 3.91 11.06 -6.94
C VAL A 87 4.86 11.06 -5.74
N ALA A 88 6.11 10.69 -5.93
CA ALA A 88 7.07 10.49 -4.85
C ALA A 88 8.27 11.47 -4.86
N ASP A 89 8.07 12.67 -5.37
CA ASP A 89 9.14 13.68 -5.37
C ASP A 89 9.32 14.37 -4.01
N THR A 90 8.32 14.29 -3.14
CA THR A 90 8.33 14.85 -1.77
C THR A 90 7.43 14.01 -0.87
N GLU A 91 7.71 14.02 0.45
CA GLU A 91 6.87 13.42 1.48
C GLU A 91 5.41 13.90 1.38
N TYR A 92 5.24 15.21 1.17
CA TYR A 92 3.93 15.84 0.95
C TYR A 92 3.11 15.11 -0.12
N ARG A 93 3.72 14.84 -1.29
CA ARG A 93 3.02 14.21 -2.42
C ARG A 93 2.67 12.76 -2.15
N ILE A 94 3.55 12.03 -1.48
CA ILE A 94 3.25 10.63 -1.09
C ILE A 94 2.05 10.59 -0.15
N VAL A 95 2.03 11.43 0.88
CA VAL A 95 0.92 11.50 1.82
C VAL A 95 -0.37 11.99 1.14
N ALA A 96 -0.25 12.94 0.21
CA ALA A 96 -1.38 13.39 -0.59
C ALA A 96 -2.00 12.27 -1.44
N GLU A 97 -1.18 11.36 -1.99
CA GLU A 97 -1.69 10.17 -2.70
C GLU A 97 -2.34 9.16 -1.76
N PHE A 98 -1.88 9.01 -0.51
CA PHE A 98 -2.58 8.20 0.49
C PHE A 98 -3.97 8.76 0.76
N ILE A 99 -4.08 10.07 1.01
CA ILE A 99 -5.35 10.75 1.26
C ILE A 99 -6.31 10.60 0.07
N LYS A 100 -5.80 10.77 -1.14
CA LYS A 100 -6.57 10.61 -2.38
C LYS A 100 -7.08 9.18 -2.57
N SER A 101 -6.27 8.18 -2.23
CA SER A 101 -6.66 6.76 -2.27
C SER A 101 -7.82 6.46 -1.32
N LEU A 102 -7.93 7.22 -0.22
CA LEU A 102 -9.04 7.19 0.74
C LEU A 102 -10.21 8.10 0.34
N LYS A 103 -10.22 8.62 -0.90
CA LYS A 103 -11.23 9.55 -1.43
C LYS A 103 -11.24 10.92 -0.72
N GLY A 104 -10.17 11.26 -0.03
CA GLY A 104 -9.94 12.59 0.50
C GLY A 104 -9.30 13.52 -0.54
N SER A 105 -9.15 14.78 -0.18
CA SER A 105 -8.48 15.77 -1.01
C SER A 105 -7.61 16.69 -0.17
N VAL A 106 -6.47 17.06 -0.75
CA VAL A 106 -5.59 18.12 -0.23
C VAL A 106 -5.19 19.01 -1.40
N PRO A 107 -4.89 20.30 -1.17
CA PRO A 107 -4.31 21.15 -2.20
C PRO A 107 -3.03 20.54 -2.78
N ALA A 108 -2.72 20.82 -4.02
CA ALA A 108 -1.49 20.32 -4.64
C ALA A 108 -0.22 20.89 -3.99
N THR A 109 -0.32 22.05 -3.37
CA THR A 109 0.76 22.77 -2.66
C THR A 109 0.14 23.70 -1.61
N GLY A 110 0.96 24.21 -0.70
CA GLY A 110 0.59 25.32 0.18
C GLY A 110 0.31 24.93 1.62
N LEU A 111 0.20 23.67 1.94
CA LEU A 111 0.15 23.23 3.35
C LEU A 111 1.52 22.70 3.79
N PRO A 112 1.90 22.86 5.06
CA PRO A 112 3.03 22.16 5.64
C PRO A 112 2.85 20.64 5.56
N THR A 113 3.95 19.90 5.41
CA THR A 113 3.92 18.43 5.27
C THR A 113 3.35 17.75 6.52
N ASP A 114 3.66 18.25 7.71
CA ASP A 114 3.14 17.76 8.98
C ASP A 114 1.60 17.90 9.07
N VAL A 115 1.03 18.99 8.54
CA VAL A 115 -0.43 19.20 8.48
C VAL A 115 -1.09 18.16 7.58
N VAL A 116 -0.48 17.86 6.43
CA VAL A 116 -1.01 16.84 5.51
C VAL A 116 -0.87 15.45 6.09
N TYR A 117 0.24 15.17 6.78
CA TYR A 117 0.45 13.92 7.50
C TYR A 117 -0.60 13.73 8.61
N GLN A 118 -0.81 14.75 9.45
CA GLN A 118 -1.83 14.69 10.51
C GLN A 118 -3.22 14.44 9.93
N ARG A 119 -3.56 15.08 8.82
CA ARG A 119 -4.83 14.84 8.14
C ARG A 119 -4.99 13.40 7.67
N PHE A 120 -3.92 12.79 7.18
CA PHE A 120 -3.93 11.37 6.84
C PHE A 120 -4.18 10.50 8.07
N VAL A 121 -3.46 10.77 9.17
CA VAL A 121 -3.64 10.06 10.45
C VAL A 121 -5.09 10.15 10.93
N ASP A 122 -5.66 11.35 10.97
CA ASP A 122 -7.04 11.58 11.38
C ASP A 122 -8.04 10.80 10.52
N MET A 123 -7.82 10.76 9.20
CA MET A 123 -8.69 10.02 8.28
C MET A 123 -8.63 8.51 8.47
N ILE A 124 -7.47 7.95 8.77
CA ILE A 124 -7.35 6.51 8.97
C ILE A 124 -7.78 6.08 10.36
N ASP A 125 -7.67 6.94 11.37
CA ASP A 125 -8.00 6.64 12.76
C ASP A 125 -9.43 7.06 13.17
N ASP A 126 -10.23 7.57 12.21
CA ASP A 126 -11.63 7.97 12.43
C ASP A 126 -12.52 6.79 12.90
N LYS A 127 -12.20 5.59 12.46
CA LYS A 127 -12.95 4.37 12.81
C LYS A 127 -12.04 3.16 12.91
N LYS A 128 -12.56 2.09 13.53
CA LYS A 128 -11.88 0.80 13.59
C LYS A 128 -11.75 0.23 12.18
N GLN A 129 -10.53 0.17 11.68
CA GLN A 129 -10.22 -0.32 10.33
C GLN A 129 -8.78 -0.80 10.22
N ILE A 130 -8.53 -1.55 9.16
CA ILE A 130 -7.20 -1.99 8.78
C ILE A 130 -6.82 -1.32 7.47
N ILE A 131 -5.62 -0.76 7.43
CA ILE A 131 -5.04 -0.16 6.25
C ILE A 131 -3.85 -1.02 5.81
N ILE A 132 -3.89 -1.54 4.60
CA ILE A 132 -2.71 -2.12 3.95
C ILE A 132 -2.13 -1.05 3.06
N LEU A 133 -0.96 -0.53 3.43
CA LEU A 133 -0.23 0.50 2.71
C LEU A 133 0.93 -0.14 1.95
N VAL A 134 0.89 -0.07 0.63
CA VAL A 134 1.92 -0.59 -0.27
C VAL A 134 2.72 0.55 -0.87
N LEU A 135 4.02 0.54 -0.63
CA LEU A 135 5.01 1.40 -1.28
C LEU A 135 5.82 0.57 -2.28
N ASP A 136 5.44 0.67 -3.54
CA ASP A 136 6.11 -0.04 -4.63
C ASP A 136 7.31 0.78 -5.13
N GLU A 137 8.46 0.11 -5.34
CA GLU A 137 9.72 0.75 -5.71
C GLU A 137 10.14 1.87 -4.74
N VAL A 138 10.03 1.63 -3.44
CA VAL A 138 10.31 2.62 -2.38
C VAL A 138 11.74 3.14 -2.40
N ASP A 139 12.70 2.37 -2.90
CA ASP A 139 14.10 2.77 -3.11
C ASP A 139 14.23 4.03 -3.99
N GLN A 140 13.27 4.27 -4.88
CA GLN A 140 13.22 5.49 -5.68
C GLN A 140 12.74 6.71 -4.88
N ALA A 141 11.90 6.48 -3.87
CA ALA A 141 11.46 7.53 -2.96
C ALA A 141 12.58 7.89 -1.96
N VAL A 142 13.21 6.90 -1.34
CA VAL A 142 14.28 7.11 -0.33
C VAL A 142 15.43 7.96 -0.87
N LYS A 143 15.73 7.88 -2.15
CA LYS A 143 16.73 8.74 -2.80
C LYS A 143 16.38 10.22 -2.81
N LYS A 144 15.10 10.58 -2.61
CA LYS A 144 14.58 11.94 -2.75
C LYS A 144 13.97 12.50 -1.47
N ILE A 145 13.53 11.62 -0.58
CA ILE A 145 12.90 11.96 0.70
C ILE A 145 13.79 11.48 1.85
N SER A 146 13.54 11.96 3.05
CA SER A 146 14.34 11.57 4.22
C SER A 146 14.03 10.13 4.65
N ASP A 147 15.05 9.45 5.19
CA ASP A 147 14.89 8.14 5.83
C ASP A 147 13.90 8.22 7.02
N ASN A 148 13.79 9.40 7.61
CA ASN A 148 12.89 9.66 8.73
C ASN A 148 11.41 9.46 8.35
N PHE A 149 11.04 9.70 7.09
CA PHE A 149 9.67 9.49 6.62
C PHE A 149 9.25 8.02 6.70
N LEU A 150 10.09 7.11 6.19
CA LEU A 150 9.81 5.67 6.29
C LEU A 150 9.79 5.21 7.74
N TYR A 151 10.74 5.68 8.55
CA TYR A 151 10.75 5.40 9.98
C TYR A 151 9.45 5.84 10.65
N THR A 152 8.94 7.03 10.32
CA THR A 152 7.67 7.54 10.83
C THR A 152 6.50 6.63 10.42
N LEU A 153 6.44 6.21 9.15
CA LEU A 153 5.39 5.29 8.68
C LEU A 153 5.42 3.93 9.39
N THR A 154 6.61 3.38 9.66
CA THR A 154 6.72 2.09 10.36
C THR A 154 6.25 2.17 11.81
N ARG A 155 6.29 3.35 12.42
CA ARG A 155 5.87 3.60 13.81
C ARG A 155 4.44 4.14 13.92
N LEU A 156 3.79 4.41 12.81
CA LEU A 156 2.45 5.01 12.79
C LEU A 156 1.45 4.26 13.67
N ASN A 157 1.55 2.94 13.75
CA ASN A 157 0.69 2.13 14.63
C ASN A 157 0.79 2.49 16.13
N SER A 158 1.87 3.13 16.58
CA SER A 158 1.98 3.59 17.98
C SER A 158 1.15 4.85 18.24
N GLU A 159 0.77 5.57 17.20
CA GLU A 159 -0.01 6.81 17.26
C GLU A 159 -1.52 6.54 17.09
N LEU A 160 -1.86 5.42 16.42
CA LEU A 160 -3.25 5.07 16.09
C LEU A 160 -3.97 4.41 17.27
N LYS A 161 -5.23 4.80 17.51
CA LYS A 161 -6.11 4.27 18.56
C LYS A 161 -7.09 3.23 18.00
N ASN A 162 -7.66 3.52 16.85
CA ASN A 162 -8.77 2.76 16.25
C ASN A 162 -8.32 1.92 15.07
N ALA A 163 -7.38 2.43 14.28
CA ALA A 163 -6.91 1.76 13.08
C ALA A 163 -5.59 1.00 13.29
N HIS A 164 -5.32 0.07 12.41
CA HIS A 164 -4.00 -0.56 12.24
C HIS A 164 -3.54 -0.42 10.81
N ILE A 165 -2.28 -0.03 10.64
CA ILE A 165 -1.64 0.07 9.33
C ILE A 165 -0.59 -1.03 9.17
N PHE A 166 -0.57 -1.65 8.00
CA PHE A 166 0.48 -2.58 7.57
C PHE A 166 1.21 -1.96 6.40
N LEU A 167 2.50 -1.83 6.57
CA LEU A 167 3.37 -1.34 5.52
C LEU A 167 3.93 -2.52 4.73
N ILE A 168 3.78 -2.46 3.42
CA ILE A 168 4.42 -3.37 2.47
C ILE A 168 5.37 -2.54 1.62
N ASP A 169 6.66 -2.77 1.80
CA ASP A 169 7.70 -2.11 1.02
C ASP A 169 8.23 -3.05 -0.05
N ASP A 170 8.28 -2.57 -1.29
CA ASP A 170 8.90 -3.28 -2.41
C ASP A 170 10.19 -2.58 -2.84
N VAL A 171 11.27 -3.32 -2.84
CA VAL A 171 12.61 -2.83 -3.19
C VAL A 171 13.19 -3.64 -4.34
N LEU A 172 13.85 -2.94 -5.24
CA LEU A 172 14.63 -3.54 -6.30
C LEU A 172 15.99 -4.02 -5.77
N THR A 173 16.31 -5.28 -6.02
CA THR A 173 17.68 -5.78 -5.86
C THR A 173 18.37 -5.78 -7.23
N THR A 174 19.55 -5.23 -7.28
CA THR A 174 20.44 -5.27 -8.44
C THR A 174 20.91 -6.69 -8.73
#